data_5ef656d6d53745dbe1d2e4a262cdef84
#
_entry.id   5ef656d6d53745dbe1d2e4a262cdef84
#
_cell.length_a   1.000
_cell.length_b   1.000
_cell.length_c   1.000
_cell.angle_alpha   90.00
_cell.angle_beta   90.00
_cell.angle_gamma   90.00
#
_symmetry.space_group_name_H-M   'P 1'
#
loop_
_entity.id
_entity.type
_entity.pdbx_description
1 polymer ?
#
loop_
_entity_poly.entity_id
_entity_poly.type
_entity_poly.pdbx_seq_one_letter_code
_entity_poly.pdbx_strand_id
1 'polypeptide(L)'
;MATLSVQNPTLLDLAKVTAPDGSIAAVVEILNETNEVLADMAWVEGNLPTGHRTTVRTGIPAPTWRKLYGGVQPNKSTTVQVTDNTGMLEQYAEVDKALADLNGNTAAFRLSEDKPHIEGMNQEVVDTLFYGNEATEPEAFTGLAPRFANLTADENSDNVIDGGGSGSDNASIWLVVWGPNTIHGIIPKGSTAGLKMTDKGQVTLEDASGGSNTGRMEAYRTHYRWDAGLTVRDWRYVVRISNIDKSDLSAVYTSGAFSGSSAHIPDLMFQAMRMVPNLSAGRPAFYCSRDILTWICRQTSAAVQGSTLTSEMVGGKMVESFHGIPLRRVDSLAADEAVLT
;
A
#
# COMPACT_ATOMS: atom_id res chain seq x y z
N MET A 1 9.73 35.18 -20.35
CA MET A 1 10.67 34.13 -19.89
C MET A 1 10.11 32.80 -20.39
N ALA A 2 10.83 32.10 -21.25
CA ALA A 2 10.42 30.77 -21.68
C ALA A 2 10.42 29.86 -20.44
N THR A 3 9.29 29.28 -20.13
CA THR A 3 9.16 28.20 -19.14
C THR A 3 9.87 27.01 -19.75
N LEU A 4 11.06 26.68 -19.26
CA LEU A 4 11.70 25.42 -19.54
C LEU A 4 10.77 24.31 -19.06
N SER A 5 10.58 23.30 -19.88
CA SER A 5 9.87 22.07 -19.49
C SER A 5 10.65 21.43 -18.33
N VAL A 6 10.03 21.35 -17.15
CA VAL A 6 10.71 21.16 -15.86
C VAL A 6 10.74 19.66 -15.54
N GLN A 7 11.33 18.86 -16.40
CA GLN A 7 11.53 17.42 -16.11
C GLN A 7 12.88 17.14 -15.42
N ASN A 8 13.86 18.06 -15.57
CA ASN A 8 15.20 17.85 -15.03
C ASN A 8 15.62 19.07 -14.18
N PRO A 9 16.49 18.88 -13.15
CA PRO A 9 16.98 19.96 -12.30
C PRO A 9 17.65 21.07 -13.10
N THR A 10 17.36 22.31 -12.75
CA THR A 10 17.90 23.53 -13.39
C THR A 10 18.95 24.21 -12.53
N LEU A 11 19.67 25.17 -13.09
CA LEU A 11 20.63 25.98 -12.34
C LEU A 11 19.96 26.75 -11.18
N LEU A 12 18.69 27.14 -11.34
CA LEU A 12 17.90 27.75 -10.28
C LEU A 12 17.63 26.81 -9.14
N ASP A 13 17.39 25.52 -9.43
CA ASP A 13 17.15 24.50 -8.43
C ASP A 13 18.45 24.18 -7.68
N LEU A 14 19.59 24.08 -8.37
CA LEU A 14 20.89 24.00 -7.72
C LEU A 14 21.14 25.16 -6.77
N ALA A 15 20.84 26.40 -7.20
CA ALA A 15 21.02 27.60 -6.37
C ALA A 15 20.16 27.57 -5.10
N LYS A 16 18.98 26.94 -5.13
CA LYS A 16 18.11 26.76 -3.96
C LYS A 16 18.65 25.72 -2.97
N VAL A 17 19.34 24.71 -3.47
CA VAL A 17 19.89 23.60 -2.66
C VAL A 17 21.32 23.87 -2.19
N THR A 18 21.97 24.93 -2.71
CA THR A 18 23.34 25.29 -2.33
C THR A 18 23.35 26.28 -1.18
N ALA A 19 24.04 25.95 -0.10
CA ALA A 19 24.31 26.86 1.01
C ALA A 19 25.32 27.97 0.61
N PRO A 20 25.39 29.11 1.34
CA PRO A 20 26.31 30.22 1.03
C PRO A 20 27.78 29.84 1.01
N ASP A 21 28.17 28.75 1.65
CA ASP A 21 29.52 28.20 1.67
C ASP A 21 29.84 27.28 0.48
N GLY A 22 28.89 27.10 -0.45
CA GLY A 22 29.03 26.22 -1.61
C GLY A 22 28.77 24.74 -1.34
N SER A 23 28.45 24.35 -0.10
CA SER A 23 28.02 22.96 0.23
C SER A 23 26.54 22.73 -0.17
N ILE A 24 26.16 21.48 -0.31
CA ILE A 24 24.73 21.12 -0.47
C ILE A 24 24.03 21.33 0.86
N ALA A 25 23.02 22.19 0.89
CA ALA A 25 22.21 22.42 2.08
C ALA A 25 21.46 21.15 2.49
N ALA A 26 21.25 21.00 3.80
CA ALA A 26 20.36 19.95 4.29
C ALA A 26 18.92 20.25 3.87
N VAL A 27 18.39 19.47 2.95
CA VAL A 27 16.99 19.59 2.50
C VAL A 27 16.09 18.92 3.53
N VAL A 28 15.06 19.63 3.97
CA VAL A 28 14.03 19.08 4.84
C VAL A 28 12.98 18.41 3.98
N GLU A 29 12.92 17.09 4.04
CA GLU A 29 11.95 16.29 3.31
C GLU A 29 10.57 16.39 3.98
N ILE A 30 9.70 17.25 3.45
CA ILE A 30 8.36 17.49 4.00
C ILE A 30 7.34 16.50 3.41
N LEU A 31 7.63 15.97 2.22
CA LEU A 31 6.73 15.10 1.46
C LEU A 31 6.90 13.61 1.79
N ASN A 32 7.80 13.26 2.72
CA ASN A 32 7.98 11.88 3.12
C ASN A 32 6.74 11.35 3.85
N GLU A 33 6.29 10.19 3.41
CA GLU A 33 5.19 9.47 4.02
C GLU A 33 5.66 8.31 4.86
N THR A 34 4.87 7.96 5.87
CA THR A 34 5.14 6.77 6.67
C THR A 34 4.26 5.63 6.17
N ASN A 35 4.88 4.67 5.50
CA ASN A 35 4.21 3.50 4.92
C ASN A 35 4.82 2.22 5.48
N GLU A 36 4.31 1.77 6.63
CA GLU A 36 4.87 0.61 7.35
C GLU A 36 4.48 -0.74 6.72
N VAL A 37 3.53 -0.75 5.80
CA VAL A 37 2.99 -1.99 5.19
C VAL A 37 4.04 -2.80 4.46
N LEU A 38 4.99 -2.15 3.79
CA LEU A 38 6.05 -2.84 3.02
C LEU A 38 7.01 -3.63 3.90
N ALA A 39 7.18 -3.22 5.17
CA ALA A 39 8.01 -3.93 6.14
C ALA A 39 7.33 -5.19 6.70
N ASP A 40 6.00 -5.19 6.78
CA ASP A 40 5.22 -6.33 7.29
C ASP A 40 4.95 -7.37 6.21
N MET A 41 4.92 -6.96 4.93
CA MET A 41 4.57 -7.79 3.79
C MET A 41 5.61 -8.87 3.53
N ALA A 42 5.14 -10.11 3.40
CA ALA A 42 5.99 -11.22 2.97
C ALA A 42 6.13 -11.20 1.43
N TRP A 43 7.34 -11.24 0.92
CA TRP A 43 7.62 -11.31 -0.51
C TRP A 43 7.92 -12.74 -0.93
N VAL A 44 7.26 -13.22 -1.99
CA VAL A 44 7.41 -14.58 -2.53
C VAL A 44 7.66 -14.50 -4.02
N GLU A 45 8.57 -15.33 -4.53
CA GLU A 45 8.80 -15.44 -5.96
C GLU A 45 7.60 -16.08 -6.64
N GLY A 46 7.11 -15.45 -7.72
CA GLY A 46 6.02 -15.94 -8.54
C GLY A 46 6.39 -17.23 -9.29
N ASN A 47 5.37 -18.01 -9.62
CA ASN A 47 5.55 -19.22 -10.42
C ASN A 47 5.53 -18.98 -11.93
N LEU A 48 5.16 -17.74 -12.34
CA LEU A 48 5.15 -17.28 -13.74
C LEU A 48 6.11 -16.10 -13.90
N PRO A 49 6.62 -15.86 -15.13
CA PRO A 49 7.44 -14.68 -15.42
C PRO A 49 6.71 -13.36 -15.23
N THR A 50 5.38 -13.34 -15.40
CA THR A 50 4.54 -12.14 -15.35
C THR A 50 3.62 -12.10 -14.14
N GLY A 51 3.73 -13.06 -13.20
CA GLY A 51 2.83 -13.10 -12.07
C GLY A 51 2.85 -14.40 -11.27
N HIS A 52 1.78 -14.65 -10.56
CA HIS A 52 1.60 -15.87 -9.75
C HIS A 52 0.24 -16.50 -10.03
N ARG A 53 0.23 -17.81 -10.30
CA ARG A 53 -1.00 -18.58 -10.49
C ARG A 53 -1.28 -19.44 -9.28
N THR A 54 -2.45 -19.25 -8.69
CA THR A 54 -2.94 -19.99 -7.53
C THR A 54 -4.17 -20.79 -7.91
N THR A 55 -4.26 -22.03 -7.43
CA THR A 55 -5.49 -22.84 -7.56
C THR A 55 -6.24 -22.80 -6.24
N VAL A 56 -7.45 -22.30 -6.27
CA VAL A 56 -8.35 -22.19 -5.11
C VAL A 56 -9.45 -23.23 -5.24
N ARG A 57 -9.80 -23.88 -4.14
CA ARG A 57 -10.94 -24.80 -4.10
C ARG A 57 -12.21 -24.01 -3.80
N THR A 58 -13.17 -24.01 -4.72
CA THR A 58 -14.44 -23.28 -4.62
C THR A 58 -15.62 -24.15 -4.18
N GLY A 59 -15.49 -25.45 -4.22
CA GLY A 59 -16.56 -26.34 -3.80
C GLY A 59 -16.08 -27.58 -3.06
N ILE A 60 -16.73 -27.86 -1.94
CA ILE A 60 -16.50 -29.08 -1.12
C ILE A 60 -17.60 -30.08 -1.45
N PRO A 61 -17.27 -31.39 -1.69
CA PRO A 61 -18.29 -32.39 -1.91
C PRO A 61 -19.17 -32.59 -0.66
N ALA A 62 -20.48 -32.57 -0.85
CA ALA A 62 -21.43 -32.77 0.25
C ALA A 62 -21.56 -34.25 0.55
N PRO A 63 -21.26 -34.72 1.78
CA PRO A 63 -21.50 -36.11 2.17
C PRO A 63 -23.01 -36.40 2.32
N THR A 64 -23.41 -37.61 2.06
CA THR A 64 -24.80 -38.03 2.18
C THR A 64 -24.94 -39.19 3.17
N TRP A 65 -25.88 -39.11 4.10
CA TRP A 65 -26.20 -40.20 4.99
C TRP A 65 -26.85 -41.33 4.22
N ARG A 66 -26.25 -42.51 4.25
CA ARG A 66 -26.76 -43.70 3.55
C ARG A 66 -27.76 -44.46 4.41
N LYS A 67 -28.90 -44.76 3.87
CA LYS A 67 -29.83 -45.76 4.46
C LYS A 67 -29.41 -47.18 4.09
N LEU A 68 -29.83 -48.16 4.88
CA LEU A 68 -29.62 -49.57 4.57
C LEU A 68 -30.20 -49.92 3.17
N TYR A 69 -29.41 -50.63 2.37
CA TYR A 69 -29.72 -51.02 0.98
C TYR A 69 -29.85 -49.83 0.00
N GLY A 70 -29.51 -48.62 0.41
CA GLY A 70 -29.47 -47.46 -0.47
C GLY A 70 -28.07 -47.21 -1.05
N GLY A 71 -28.01 -46.65 -2.24
CA GLY A 71 -26.77 -46.14 -2.86
C GLY A 71 -26.47 -44.71 -2.46
N VAL A 72 -25.21 -44.29 -2.61
CA VAL A 72 -24.76 -42.89 -2.49
C VAL A 72 -24.23 -42.46 -3.84
N GLN A 73 -24.64 -41.26 -4.31
CA GLN A 73 -24.15 -40.68 -5.55
C GLN A 73 -22.75 -40.11 -5.31
N PRO A 74 -21.78 -40.40 -6.19
CA PRO A 74 -20.46 -39.77 -6.11
C PRO A 74 -20.54 -38.27 -6.49
N ASN A 75 -19.82 -37.46 -5.76
CA ASN A 75 -19.66 -36.05 -6.03
C ASN A 75 -18.18 -35.65 -5.96
N LYS A 76 -17.81 -34.51 -6.57
CA LYS A 76 -16.43 -34.05 -6.68
C LYS A 76 -16.28 -32.65 -6.12
N SER A 77 -15.06 -32.30 -5.72
CA SER A 77 -14.71 -30.90 -5.44
C SER A 77 -14.52 -30.12 -6.71
N THR A 78 -14.76 -28.81 -6.66
CA THR A 78 -14.48 -27.85 -7.73
C THR A 78 -13.30 -26.96 -7.36
N THR A 79 -12.49 -26.63 -8.35
CA THR A 79 -11.34 -25.74 -8.21
C THR A 79 -11.33 -24.71 -9.32
N VAL A 80 -10.85 -23.50 -9.00
CA VAL A 80 -10.64 -22.42 -9.97
C VAL A 80 -9.19 -21.97 -9.89
N GLN A 81 -8.62 -21.62 -11.02
CA GLN A 81 -7.29 -21.01 -11.09
C GLN A 81 -7.44 -19.48 -11.19
N VAL A 82 -6.76 -18.79 -10.28
CA VAL A 82 -6.62 -17.34 -10.28
C VAL A 82 -5.18 -16.99 -10.63
N THR A 83 -4.99 -16.02 -11.51
CA THR A 83 -3.68 -15.51 -11.87
C THR A 83 -3.61 -14.05 -11.46
N ASP A 84 -2.64 -13.72 -10.62
CA ASP A 84 -2.33 -12.36 -10.21
C ASP A 84 -1.09 -11.89 -10.98
N ASN A 85 -1.18 -10.74 -11.63
CA ASN A 85 -0.11 -10.17 -12.43
C ASN A 85 0.82 -9.29 -11.59
N THR A 86 2.02 -9.04 -12.12
CA THR A 86 3.00 -8.11 -11.55
C THR A 86 3.14 -6.89 -12.43
N GLY A 87 3.26 -5.72 -11.83
CA GLY A 87 3.62 -4.47 -12.51
C GLY A 87 5.13 -4.22 -12.47
N MET A 88 5.62 -3.41 -13.41
CA MET A 88 6.99 -2.91 -13.44
C MET A 88 6.96 -1.40 -13.23
N LEU A 89 7.42 -0.95 -12.07
CA LEU A 89 7.58 0.47 -11.79
C LEU A 89 9.01 0.89 -12.08
N GLU A 90 9.20 1.83 -13.00
CA GLU A 90 10.52 2.32 -13.39
C GLU A 90 10.58 3.85 -13.35
N GLN A 91 11.73 4.37 -12.94
CA GLN A 91 12.02 5.79 -12.94
C GLN A 91 13.48 6.08 -13.25
N TYR A 92 13.75 7.20 -13.90
CA TYR A 92 15.08 7.70 -14.17
C TYR A 92 15.31 9.02 -13.45
N ALA A 93 16.40 9.08 -12.67
CA ALA A 93 16.94 10.35 -12.19
C ALA A 93 18.05 10.79 -13.14
N GLU A 94 17.89 11.97 -13.76
CA GLU A 94 18.80 12.53 -14.74
C GLU A 94 19.24 13.91 -14.31
N VAL A 95 20.55 14.12 -14.22
CA VAL A 95 21.15 15.39 -13.83
C VAL A 95 22.19 15.79 -14.86
N ASP A 96 22.12 17.01 -15.38
CA ASP A 96 23.12 17.54 -16.29
C ASP A 96 24.52 17.50 -15.65
N LYS A 97 25.50 16.98 -16.40
CA LYS A 97 26.88 16.83 -15.91
C LYS A 97 27.49 18.18 -15.53
N ALA A 98 27.29 19.22 -16.33
CA ALA A 98 27.83 20.53 -16.05
C ALA A 98 27.24 21.12 -14.76
N LEU A 99 25.95 20.88 -14.50
CA LEU A 99 25.28 21.28 -13.28
C LEU A 99 25.82 20.52 -12.05
N ALA A 100 25.95 19.20 -12.16
CA ALA A 100 26.42 18.35 -11.07
C ALA A 100 27.88 18.64 -10.69
N ASP A 101 28.72 18.96 -11.66
CA ASP A 101 30.16 19.19 -11.45
C ASP A 101 30.47 20.66 -11.05
N LEU A 102 29.47 21.56 -11.08
CA LEU A 102 29.68 23.00 -10.89
C LEU A 102 30.39 23.36 -9.57
N ASN A 103 30.04 22.67 -8.47
CA ASN A 103 30.59 22.93 -7.14
C ASN A 103 31.57 21.87 -6.66
N GLY A 104 31.99 20.93 -7.53
CA GLY A 104 32.89 19.81 -7.17
C GLY A 104 32.26 18.79 -6.21
N ASN A 105 30.97 18.84 -5.96
CA ASN A 105 30.23 18.01 -5.01
C ASN A 105 29.20 17.10 -5.69
N THR A 106 29.57 16.57 -6.86
CA THR A 106 28.74 15.76 -7.76
C THR A 106 27.99 14.64 -7.05
N ALA A 107 28.68 13.90 -6.17
CA ALA A 107 28.06 12.75 -5.49
C ALA A 107 26.96 13.17 -4.48
N ALA A 108 27.20 14.24 -3.73
CA ALA A 108 26.23 14.74 -2.76
C ALA A 108 25.00 15.34 -3.44
N PHE A 109 25.19 16.05 -4.56
CA PHE A 109 24.09 16.61 -5.34
C PHE A 109 23.24 15.51 -5.96
N ARG A 110 23.86 14.49 -6.61
CA ARG A 110 23.13 13.33 -7.15
C ARG A 110 22.34 12.60 -6.06
N LEU A 111 22.96 12.38 -4.89
CA LEU A 111 22.27 11.72 -3.77
C LEU A 111 21.06 12.53 -3.26
N SER A 112 21.17 13.87 -3.27
CA SER A 112 20.06 14.76 -2.91
C SER A 112 18.89 14.63 -3.87
N GLU A 113 19.18 14.55 -5.18
CA GLU A 113 18.16 14.37 -6.22
C GLU A 113 17.60 12.92 -6.27
N ASP A 114 18.39 11.93 -5.90
CA ASP A 114 17.99 10.53 -5.90
C ASP A 114 16.95 10.21 -4.80
N LYS A 115 17.01 10.88 -3.65
CA LYS A 115 16.11 10.63 -2.51
C LYS A 115 14.62 10.82 -2.84
N PRO A 116 14.19 11.95 -3.46
CA PRO A 116 12.79 12.12 -3.83
C PRO A 116 12.26 11.06 -4.79
N HIS A 117 13.11 10.55 -5.69
CA HIS A 117 12.74 9.48 -6.61
C HIS A 117 12.44 8.17 -5.88
N ILE A 118 13.26 7.81 -4.89
CA ILE A 118 13.04 6.61 -4.06
C ILE A 118 11.74 6.75 -3.26
N GLU A 119 11.52 7.92 -2.67
CA GLU A 119 10.29 8.18 -1.91
C GLU A 119 9.05 8.13 -2.79
N GLY A 120 9.06 8.77 -3.97
CA GLY A 120 7.96 8.71 -4.92
C GLY A 120 7.62 7.28 -5.36
N MET A 121 8.63 6.44 -5.60
CA MET A 121 8.41 5.02 -5.89
C MET A 121 7.81 4.25 -4.71
N ASN A 122 8.21 4.58 -3.47
CA ASN A 122 7.64 3.98 -2.27
C ASN A 122 6.15 4.32 -2.13
N GLN A 123 5.78 5.57 -2.31
CA GLN A 123 4.39 6.04 -2.28
C GLN A 123 3.54 5.37 -3.36
N GLU A 124 4.03 5.32 -4.60
CA GLU A 124 3.34 4.71 -5.74
C GLU A 124 3.09 3.22 -5.56
N VAL A 125 4.09 2.47 -5.07
CA VAL A 125 3.92 1.03 -4.80
C VAL A 125 2.88 0.79 -3.72
N VAL A 126 2.84 1.62 -2.67
CA VAL A 126 1.85 1.48 -1.60
C VAL A 126 0.47 1.91 -2.06
N ASP A 127 0.34 2.98 -2.83
CA ASP A 127 -0.93 3.39 -3.42
C ASP A 127 -1.49 2.28 -4.34
N THR A 128 -0.67 1.74 -5.23
CA THR A 128 -1.03 0.60 -6.08
C THR A 128 -1.40 -0.65 -5.26
N LEU A 129 -0.73 -0.90 -4.13
CA LEU A 129 -1.03 -2.03 -3.24
C LEU A 129 -2.46 -1.97 -2.70
N PHE A 130 -2.95 -0.78 -2.38
CA PHE A 130 -4.31 -0.60 -1.89
C PHE A 130 -5.31 -0.35 -3.01
N TYR A 131 -5.01 0.54 -3.96
CA TYR A 131 -6.00 1.05 -4.94
C TYR A 131 -5.74 0.64 -6.38
N GLY A 132 -4.59 0.08 -6.70
CA GLY A 132 -4.25 -0.34 -8.07
C GLY A 132 -5.33 -1.20 -8.69
N ASN A 133 -5.66 -0.94 -9.96
CA ASN A 133 -6.68 -1.69 -10.69
C ASN A 133 -6.22 -1.91 -12.14
N GLU A 134 -5.88 -3.15 -12.46
CA GLU A 134 -5.44 -3.59 -13.78
C GLU A 134 -6.48 -3.34 -14.89
N ALA A 135 -7.77 -3.22 -14.53
CA ALA A 135 -8.81 -2.91 -15.50
C ALA A 135 -8.79 -1.45 -15.98
N THR A 136 -8.29 -0.53 -15.17
CA THR A 136 -8.14 0.90 -15.51
C THR A 136 -6.70 1.24 -15.91
N GLU A 137 -5.72 0.61 -15.29
CA GLU A 137 -4.28 0.80 -15.50
C GLU A 137 -3.61 -0.55 -15.75
N PRO A 138 -3.57 -1.02 -16.99
CA PRO A 138 -3.06 -2.37 -17.33
C PRO A 138 -1.57 -2.59 -17.00
N GLU A 139 -0.80 -1.52 -16.80
CA GLU A 139 0.61 -1.55 -16.42
C GLU A 139 0.82 -1.81 -14.92
N ALA A 140 -0.20 -1.49 -14.09
CA ALA A 140 -0.19 -1.72 -12.66
C ALA A 140 -0.72 -3.12 -12.30
N PHE A 141 -0.56 -3.52 -11.06
CA PHE A 141 -1.17 -4.75 -10.53
C PHE A 141 -2.45 -4.45 -9.74
N THR A 142 -3.33 -5.44 -9.63
CA THR A 142 -4.58 -5.28 -8.87
C THR A 142 -4.31 -5.31 -7.37
N GLY A 143 -4.63 -4.20 -6.68
CA GLY A 143 -4.51 -4.01 -5.25
C GLY A 143 -5.64 -4.63 -4.42
N LEU A 144 -5.79 -4.18 -3.18
CA LEU A 144 -6.81 -4.68 -2.25
C LEU A 144 -8.20 -4.08 -2.50
N ALA A 145 -8.31 -2.77 -2.70
CA ALA A 145 -9.61 -2.09 -2.78
C ALA A 145 -10.51 -2.60 -3.92
N PRO A 146 -10.03 -2.86 -5.15
CA PRO A 146 -10.86 -3.42 -6.20
C PRO A 146 -11.39 -4.82 -5.91
N ARG A 147 -10.67 -5.59 -5.08
CA ARG A 147 -11.07 -6.95 -4.67
C ARG A 147 -12.13 -6.95 -3.56
N PHE A 148 -12.26 -5.85 -2.80
CA PHE A 148 -13.20 -5.65 -1.69
C PHE A 148 -13.99 -4.36 -1.91
N ALA A 149 -14.61 -4.23 -3.10
CA ALA A 149 -15.26 -3.02 -3.57
C ALA A 149 -16.76 -2.96 -3.29
N ASN A 150 -17.38 -4.07 -2.87
CA ASN A 150 -18.81 -4.19 -2.68
C ASN A 150 -19.16 -4.64 -1.26
N LEU A 151 -20.34 -4.26 -0.76
CA LEU A 151 -20.87 -4.71 0.53
C LEU A 151 -21.67 -6.02 0.43
N THR A 152 -22.25 -6.34 -0.74
CA THR A 152 -23.26 -7.41 -0.86
C THR A 152 -23.17 -8.26 -2.12
N ALA A 153 -22.35 -7.91 -3.11
CA ALA A 153 -22.43 -8.50 -4.44
C ALA A 153 -21.60 -9.77 -4.65
N ASP A 154 -20.49 -9.92 -3.93
CA ASP A 154 -19.49 -10.96 -4.16
C ASP A 154 -19.21 -11.78 -2.89
N GLU A 155 -18.58 -12.96 -3.02
CA GLU A 155 -18.16 -13.75 -1.85
C GLU A 155 -17.15 -12.97 -0.96
N ASN A 156 -16.35 -12.07 -1.56
CA ASN A 156 -15.40 -11.23 -0.82
C ASN A 156 -16.11 -10.15 0.01
N SER A 157 -17.37 -9.82 -0.32
CA SER A 157 -18.16 -8.82 0.42
C SER A 157 -18.45 -9.25 1.86
N ASP A 158 -18.43 -10.57 2.15
CA ASP A 158 -18.54 -11.10 3.51
C ASP A 158 -17.44 -10.55 4.44
N ASN A 159 -16.30 -10.12 3.88
CA ASN A 159 -15.18 -9.54 4.62
C ASN A 159 -15.09 -8.00 4.51
N VAL A 160 -16.18 -7.35 4.10
CA VAL A 160 -16.30 -5.89 4.09
C VAL A 160 -17.30 -5.47 5.17
N ILE A 161 -16.85 -4.64 6.09
CA ILE A 161 -17.67 -4.10 7.18
C ILE A 161 -18.04 -2.68 6.81
N ASP A 162 -19.33 -2.36 6.90
CA ASP A 162 -19.83 -1.01 6.68
C ASP A 162 -19.70 -0.17 7.96
N GLY A 163 -18.98 0.94 7.91
CA GLY A 163 -18.89 1.94 8.97
C GLY A 163 -20.09 2.85 9.06
N GLY A 164 -21.02 2.79 8.07
CA GLY A 164 -22.26 3.54 8.04
C GLY A 164 -22.13 4.99 7.58
N GLY A 165 -20.96 5.43 7.16
CA GLY A 165 -20.74 6.78 6.62
C GLY A 165 -21.32 6.93 5.20
N SER A 166 -21.89 8.09 4.93
CA SER A 166 -22.48 8.44 3.63
C SER A 166 -21.90 9.73 3.03
N GLY A 167 -20.93 10.32 3.68
CA GLY A 167 -20.25 11.55 3.23
C GLY A 167 -19.27 11.34 2.08
N SER A 168 -18.50 12.37 1.79
CA SER A 168 -17.49 12.37 0.73
C SER A 168 -16.07 12.25 1.26
N ASP A 169 -15.88 12.23 2.58
CA ASP A 169 -14.58 12.13 3.27
C ASP A 169 -14.44 10.80 4.01
N ASN A 170 -14.87 9.72 3.33
CA ASN A 170 -14.77 8.38 3.87
C ASN A 170 -13.33 7.87 3.84
N ALA A 171 -13.02 7.06 4.82
CA ALA A 171 -11.75 6.34 4.91
C ALA A 171 -11.99 4.87 5.20
N SER A 172 -11.00 4.03 4.91
CA SER A 172 -11.04 2.61 5.23
C SER A 172 -9.94 2.22 6.22
N ILE A 173 -10.24 1.18 7.02
CA ILE A 173 -9.25 0.46 7.82
C ILE A 173 -9.12 -0.95 7.25
N TRP A 174 -7.91 -1.43 7.14
CA TRP A 174 -7.60 -2.75 6.61
C TRP A 174 -7.00 -3.64 7.69
N LEU A 175 -7.57 -4.82 7.88
CA LEU A 175 -6.93 -5.91 8.63
C LEU A 175 -6.41 -6.92 7.62
N VAL A 176 -5.10 -7.11 7.58
CA VAL A 176 -4.45 -8.04 6.66
C VAL A 176 -3.58 -9.02 7.44
N VAL A 177 -3.69 -10.29 7.12
CA VAL A 177 -2.84 -11.35 7.69
C VAL A 177 -1.82 -11.80 6.64
N TRP A 178 -0.62 -11.25 6.70
CA TRP A 178 0.46 -11.53 5.75
C TRP A 178 1.06 -12.92 5.95
N GLY A 179 1.14 -13.67 4.88
CA GLY A 179 1.77 -15.00 4.93
C GLY A 179 1.78 -15.70 3.57
N PRO A 180 2.62 -16.70 3.38
CA PRO A 180 2.78 -17.38 2.09
C PRO A 180 1.53 -18.16 1.64
N ASN A 181 0.63 -18.48 2.56
CA ASN A 181 -0.62 -19.19 2.27
C ASN A 181 -1.87 -18.31 2.36
N THR A 182 -1.73 -17.07 2.76
CA THR A 182 -2.81 -16.10 2.92
C THR A 182 -2.71 -15.01 1.86
N ILE A 183 -1.97 -13.95 2.16
CA ILE A 183 -1.73 -12.81 1.28
C ILE A 183 -0.25 -12.49 1.32
N HIS A 184 0.34 -12.28 0.18
CA HIS A 184 1.76 -11.90 0.08
C HIS A 184 2.03 -11.09 -1.17
N GLY A 185 3.10 -10.30 -1.10
CA GLY A 185 3.68 -9.67 -2.27
C GLY A 185 4.35 -10.70 -3.17
N ILE A 186 4.25 -10.49 -4.46
CA ILE A 186 4.90 -11.34 -5.46
C ILE A 186 5.92 -10.55 -6.25
N ILE A 187 6.97 -11.23 -6.65
CA ILE A 187 7.98 -10.76 -7.59
C ILE A 187 8.00 -11.68 -8.81
N PRO A 188 8.27 -11.18 -10.02
CA PRO A 188 8.39 -12.02 -11.20
C PRO A 188 9.44 -13.12 -11.00
N LYS A 189 9.20 -14.30 -11.57
CA LYS A 189 10.14 -15.41 -11.52
C LYS A 189 11.50 -15.02 -12.09
N GLY A 190 12.56 -15.21 -11.30
CA GLY A 190 13.93 -14.87 -11.69
C GLY A 190 14.31 -13.40 -11.46
N SER A 191 13.42 -12.59 -10.88
CA SER A 191 13.73 -11.23 -10.42
C SER A 191 14.15 -11.24 -8.94
N THR A 192 14.71 -10.12 -8.48
CA THR A 192 15.05 -9.88 -7.07
C THR A 192 14.00 -9.02 -6.40
N ALA A 193 13.65 -9.34 -5.15
CA ALA A 193 12.73 -8.54 -4.36
C ALA A 193 13.29 -7.14 -4.08
N GLY A 194 12.40 -6.15 -4.06
CA GLY A 194 12.69 -4.78 -3.67
C GLY A 194 13.18 -3.87 -4.79
N LEU A 195 13.50 -2.65 -4.40
CA LEU A 195 13.97 -1.60 -5.31
C LEU A 195 15.37 -1.91 -5.81
N LYS A 196 15.53 -1.95 -7.12
CA LYS A 196 16.81 -2.11 -7.80
C LYS A 196 17.28 -0.77 -8.34
N MET A 197 18.38 -0.27 -7.81
CA MET A 197 19.06 0.93 -8.28
C MET A 197 20.25 0.54 -9.17
N THR A 198 20.37 1.17 -10.33
CA THR A 198 21.49 0.96 -11.26
C THR A 198 22.02 2.32 -11.69
N ASP A 199 23.23 2.67 -11.25
CA ASP A 199 23.94 3.85 -11.78
C ASP A 199 24.45 3.53 -13.20
N LYS A 200 23.94 4.29 -14.18
CA LYS A 200 24.33 4.20 -15.57
C LYS A 200 25.59 5.06 -15.87
N GLY A 201 26.05 5.84 -14.89
CA GLY A 201 27.15 6.77 -15.05
C GLY A 201 26.80 7.93 -15.98
N GLN A 202 27.78 8.39 -16.74
CA GLN A 202 27.61 9.45 -17.73
C GLN A 202 26.98 8.89 -19.01
N VAL A 203 25.91 9.55 -19.47
CA VAL A 203 25.15 9.16 -20.66
C VAL A 203 24.87 10.42 -21.50
N THR A 204 24.97 10.27 -22.82
CA THR A 204 24.56 11.32 -23.75
C THR A 204 23.05 11.31 -23.93
N LEU A 205 22.38 12.40 -23.61
CA LEU A 205 20.94 12.59 -23.79
C LEU A 205 20.67 13.54 -24.95
N GLU A 206 19.50 13.37 -25.56
CA GLU A 206 18.98 14.33 -26.52
C GLU A 206 18.20 15.42 -25.79
N ASP A 207 18.34 16.66 -26.26
CA ASP A 207 17.63 17.81 -25.69
C ASP A 207 16.12 17.63 -25.82
N ALA A 208 15.42 17.77 -24.69
CA ALA A 208 13.96 17.66 -24.61
C ALA A 208 13.21 18.86 -25.23
N SER A 209 13.89 19.88 -25.71
CA SER A 209 13.28 21.11 -26.24
C SER A 209 12.59 20.94 -27.63
N GLY A 210 12.47 19.70 -28.13
CA GLY A 210 11.44 19.29 -29.09
C GLY A 210 11.40 20.06 -30.42
N GLY A 211 12.53 20.20 -31.11
CA GLY A 211 12.59 20.69 -32.50
C GLY A 211 13.18 19.63 -33.43
N SER A 212 13.14 19.89 -34.74
CA SER A 212 13.72 19.01 -35.76
C SER A 212 15.24 18.80 -35.63
N ASN A 213 15.92 19.56 -34.76
CA ASN A 213 17.32 19.44 -34.41
C ASN A 213 17.47 19.29 -32.92
N THR A 214 17.39 18.05 -32.42
CA THR A 214 17.68 17.73 -31.03
C THR A 214 19.21 17.84 -30.80
N GLY A 215 19.59 18.79 -29.93
CA GLY A 215 20.96 18.87 -29.42
C GLY A 215 21.26 17.70 -28.50
N ARG A 216 22.54 17.44 -28.27
CA ARG A 216 22.97 16.39 -27.32
C ARG A 216 23.65 17.05 -26.13
N MET A 217 23.38 16.51 -24.94
CA MET A 217 23.99 16.90 -23.68
C MET A 217 24.50 15.69 -22.91
N GLU A 218 25.50 15.86 -22.08
CA GLU A 218 25.99 14.83 -21.17
C GLU A 218 25.32 14.97 -19.81
N ALA A 219 24.75 13.86 -19.33
CA ALA A 219 24.08 13.81 -18.02
C ALA A 219 24.52 12.56 -17.23
N TYR A 220 24.40 12.65 -15.92
CA TYR A 220 24.45 11.47 -15.05
C TYR A 220 23.06 10.91 -14.94
N ARG A 221 22.94 9.57 -15.07
CA ARG A 221 21.65 8.87 -15.03
C ARG A 221 21.69 7.75 -14.01
N THR A 222 20.70 7.75 -13.11
CA THR A 222 20.40 6.63 -12.23
C THR A 222 19.06 6.01 -12.65
N HIS A 223 19.01 4.70 -12.79
CA HIS A 223 17.80 3.96 -13.15
C HIS A 223 17.31 3.19 -11.92
N TYR A 224 16.04 3.42 -11.57
CA TYR A 224 15.31 2.74 -10.52
C TYR A 224 14.28 1.83 -11.15
N ARG A 225 14.18 0.61 -10.64
CA ARG A 225 13.20 -0.37 -11.06
C ARG A 225 12.69 -1.15 -9.87
N TRP A 226 11.39 -1.32 -9.79
CA TRP A 226 10.73 -2.16 -8.80
C TRP A 226 9.69 -3.04 -9.48
N ASP A 227 9.91 -4.35 -9.46
CA ASP A 227 8.97 -5.34 -9.96
C ASP A 227 8.17 -5.87 -8.77
N ALA A 228 6.87 -5.59 -8.74
CA ALA A 228 6.00 -5.91 -7.61
C ALA A 228 4.61 -6.36 -8.08
N GLY A 229 3.96 -7.12 -7.23
CA GLY A 229 2.55 -7.50 -7.40
C GLY A 229 1.98 -8.01 -6.08
N LEU A 230 0.68 -8.27 -6.07
CA LEU A 230 -0.05 -8.76 -4.90
C LEU A 230 -0.81 -10.02 -5.25
N THR A 231 -0.65 -11.06 -4.43
CA THR A 231 -1.45 -12.29 -4.52
C THR A 231 -2.31 -12.44 -3.28
N VAL A 232 -3.62 -12.60 -3.49
CA VAL A 232 -4.59 -12.94 -2.47
C VAL A 232 -4.99 -14.41 -2.67
N ARG A 233 -4.34 -15.32 -1.93
CA ARG A 233 -4.63 -16.76 -2.04
C ARG A 233 -5.90 -17.17 -1.32
N ASP A 234 -6.16 -16.52 -0.19
CA ASP A 234 -7.37 -16.72 0.61
C ASP A 234 -7.90 -15.34 1.05
N TRP A 235 -8.98 -14.92 0.42
CA TRP A 235 -9.60 -13.62 0.67
C TRP A 235 -10.12 -13.43 2.10
N ARG A 236 -10.40 -14.53 2.83
CA ARG A 236 -10.88 -14.50 4.22
C ARG A 236 -9.88 -13.96 5.24
N TYR A 237 -8.63 -13.75 4.82
CA TYR A 237 -7.55 -13.18 5.62
C TYR A 237 -7.35 -11.68 5.40
N VAL A 238 -8.22 -11.05 4.61
CA VAL A 238 -8.34 -9.59 4.51
C VAL A 238 -9.72 -9.19 4.98
N VAL A 239 -9.79 -8.15 5.79
CA VAL A 239 -11.05 -7.49 6.16
C VAL A 239 -10.90 -6.00 5.90
N ARG A 240 -11.85 -5.42 5.19
CA ARG A 240 -11.96 -3.99 4.97
C ARG A 240 -13.08 -3.43 5.82
N ILE A 241 -12.79 -2.43 6.63
CA ILE A 241 -13.80 -1.59 7.28
C ILE A 241 -13.89 -0.33 6.42
N SER A 242 -14.97 -0.18 5.69
CA SER A 242 -15.21 0.92 4.75
C SER A 242 -16.22 1.92 5.29
N ASN A 243 -16.46 2.98 4.52
CA ASN A 243 -17.46 4.00 4.85
C ASN A 243 -17.28 4.59 6.25
N ILE A 244 -16.06 4.89 6.65
CA ILE A 244 -15.79 5.63 7.89
C ILE A 244 -15.75 7.11 7.54
N ASP A 245 -16.87 7.81 7.72
CA ASP A 245 -16.98 9.25 7.51
C ASP A 245 -16.23 10.00 8.61
N LYS A 246 -15.15 10.70 8.24
CA LYS A 246 -14.26 11.37 9.21
C LYS A 246 -14.91 12.58 9.87
N SER A 247 -15.77 13.28 9.16
CA SER A 247 -16.47 14.47 9.68
C SER A 247 -17.49 14.12 10.75
N ASP A 248 -18.06 12.91 10.69
CA ASP A 248 -19.02 12.40 11.64
C ASP A 248 -18.41 11.70 12.87
N LEU A 249 -17.08 11.52 12.89
CA LEU A 249 -16.42 10.84 14.01
C LEU A 249 -16.48 11.65 15.28
N SER A 250 -16.90 11.02 16.37
CA SER A 250 -16.97 11.58 17.71
C SER A 250 -16.27 10.70 18.73
N ALA A 251 -15.66 11.33 19.74
CA ALA A 251 -15.13 10.66 20.92
C ALA A 251 -16.03 10.86 22.15
N VAL A 252 -17.19 11.48 22.00
CA VAL A 252 -18.14 11.72 23.11
C VAL A 252 -18.97 10.47 23.33
N TYR A 253 -18.65 9.74 24.38
CA TYR A 253 -19.34 8.52 24.78
C TYR A 253 -20.42 8.82 25.81
N THR A 254 -21.67 8.54 25.49
CA THR A 254 -22.81 8.75 26.40
C THR A 254 -23.72 7.53 26.37
N SER A 255 -24.01 6.99 27.57
CA SER A 255 -24.99 5.88 27.72
C SER A 255 -24.73 4.63 26.87
N GLY A 256 -23.47 4.26 26.64
CA GLY A 256 -23.14 3.04 25.90
C GLY A 256 -22.98 3.24 24.40
N ALA A 257 -23.05 4.47 23.90
CA ALA A 257 -22.84 4.80 22.48
C ALA A 257 -22.02 6.08 22.29
N PHE A 258 -21.37 6.21 21.14
CA PHE A 258 -20.83 7.50 20.72
C PHE A 258 -21.97 8.39 20.20
N SER A 259 -21.85 9.69 20.45
CA SER A 259 -22.89 10.65 20.01
C SER A 259 -22.83 10.85 18.49
N GLY A 260 -24.00 10.81 17.83
CA GLY A 260 -24.12 11.01 16.39
C GLY A 260 -24.19 9.73 15.59
N SER A 261 -24.11 9.84 14.27
CA SER A 261 -24.05 8.72 13.30
C SER A 261 -22.65 8.18 13.09
N SER A 262 -21.74 8.47 14.01
CA SER A 262 -20.31 8.16 13.84
C SER A 262 -20.01 6.68 14.08
N ALA A 263 -19.11 6.14 13.27
CA ALA A 263 -18.62 4.78 13.43
C ALA A 263 -17.96 4.57 14.79
N HIS A 264 -18.32 3.46 15.43
CA HIS A 264 -17.63 2.99 16.64
C HIS A 264 -16.42 2.14 16.20
N ILE A 265 -15.31 2.81 15.87
CA ILE A 265 -14.15 2.16 15.26
C ILE A 265 -13.62 0.96 16.08
N PRO A 266 -13.43 1.03 17.40
CA PRO A 266 -12.96 -0.11 18.18
C PRO A 266 -13.88 -1.34 18.11
N ASP A 267 -15.20 -1.15 18.01
CA ASP A 267 -16.16 -2.26 17.85
C ASP A 267 -16.06 -2.89 16.46
N LEU A 268 -15.97 -2.08 15.42
CA LEU A 268 -15.77 -2.55 14.04
C LEU A 268 -14.44 -3.31 13.89
N MET A 269 -13.37 -2.84 14.52
CA MET A 269 -12.09 -3.54 14.55
C MET A 269 -12.19 -4.89 15.28
N PHE A 270 -12.93 -4.92 16.38
CA PHE A 270 -13.18 -6.16 17.10
C PHE A 270 -13.98 -7.16 16.26
N GLN A 271 -14.99 -6.69 15.54
CA GLN A 271 -15.74 -7.50 14.57
C GLN A 271 -14.83 -8.02 13.47
N ALA A 272 -13.98 -7.19 12.89
CA ALA A 272 -13.01 -7.58 11.86
C ALA A 272 -12.09 -8.73 12.31
N MET A 273 -11.60 -8.68 13.55
CA MET A 273 -10.77 -9.75 14.11
C MET A 273 -11.51 -11.10 14.20
N ARG A 274 -12.82 -11.09 14.40
CA ARG A 274 -13.64 -12.31 14.52
C ARG A 274 -14.03 -12.89 13.16
N MET A 275 -14.00 -12.10 12.10
CA MET A 275 -14.26 -12.55 10.74
C MET A 275 -13.09 -13.36 10.18
N VAL A 276 -11.87 -13.06 10.57
CA VAL A 276 -10.68 -13.81 10.14
C VAL A 276 -10.67 -15.22 10.74
N PRO A 277 -10.56 -16.30 9.93
CA PRO A 277 -10.61 -17.68 10.43
C PRO A 277 -9.52 -18.02 11.44
N ASN A 278 -8.30 -17.54 11.22
CA ASN A 278 -7.16 -17.80 12.11
C ASN A 278 -6.10 -16.70 11.98
N LEU A 279 -6.00 -15.85 12.98
CA LEU A 279 -5.00 -14.77 13.06
C LEU A 279 -3.55 -15.29 13.15
N SER A 280 -3.36 -16.52 13.64
CA SER A 280 -2.02 -17.13 13.76
C SER A 280 -1.51 -17.76 12.45
N ALA A 281 -2.27 -17.69 11.36
CA ALA A 281 -1.84 -18.24 10.07
C ALA A 281 -0.72 -17.41 9.40
N GLY A 282 -0.51 -16.18 9.89
CA GLY A 282 0.50 -15.28 9.37
C GLY A 282 0.79 -14.14 10.34
N ARG A 283 1.17 -13.01 9.81
CA ARG A 283 1.42 -11.76 10.56
C ARG A 283 0.20 -10.85 10.39
N PRO A 284 -0.72 -10.78 11.37
CA PRO A 284 -1.84 -9.86 11.31
C PRO A 284 -1.36 -8.43 11.60
N ALA A 285 -1.89 -7.46 10.86
CA ALA A 285 -1.70 -6.05 11.12
C ALA A 285 -2.91 -5.24 10.67
N PHE A 286 -3.23 -4.19 11.41
CA PHE A 286 -4.20 -3.18 11.01
C PHE A 286 -3.48 -2.04 10.31
N TYR A 287 -4.03 -1.58 9.19
CA TYR A 287 -3.53 -0.45 8.43
C TYR A 287 -4.58 0.65 8.38
N CYS A 288 -4.19 1.85 8.74
CA CYS A 288 -5.07 3.01 8.72
C CYS A 288 -4.28 4.31 8.46
N SER A 289 -4.99 5.35 8.03
CA SER A 289 -4.43 6.69 7.90
C SER A 289 -4.14 7.31 9.26
N ARG A 290 -3.31 8.35 9.28
CA ARG A 290 -2.94 9.12 10.49
C ARG A 290 -4.17 9.65 11.23
N ASP A 291 -5.15 10.16 10.48
CA ASP A 291 -6.36 10.75 11.06
C ASP A 291 -7.20 9.70 11.76
N ILE A 292 -7.40 8.56 11.09
CA ILE A 292 -8.14 7.43 11.66
C ILE A 292 -7.43 6.86 12.89
N LEU A 293 -6.10 6.73 12.86
CA LEU A 293 -5.32 6.29 14.03
C LEU A 293 -5.56 7.21 15.22
N THR A 294 -5.58 8.53 15.01
CA THR A 294 -5.90 9.50 16.06
C THR A 294 -7.31 9.28 16.64
N TRP A 295 -8.29 9.00 15.80
CA TRP A 295 -9.65 8.72 16.24
C TRP A 295 -9.78 7.39 17.00
N ILE A 296 -9.06 6.34 16.56
CA ILE A 296 -8.96 5.08 17.33
C ILE A 296 -8.49 5.34 18.75
N CYS A 297 -7.39 6.08 18.90
CA CYS A 297 -6.85 6.43 20.22
C CYS A 297 -7.85 7.25 21.06
N ARG A 298 -8.53 8.23 20.46
CA ARG A 298 -9.52 9.07 21.17
C ARG A 298 -10.74 8.28 21.60
N GLN A 299 -11.31 7.46 20.71
CA GLN A 299 -12.49 6.65 21.03
C GLN A 299 -12.18 5.58 22.08
N THR A 300 -11.01 4.94 21.98
CA THR A 300 -10.57 3.94 22.97
C THR A 300 -10.33 4.57 24.35
N SER A 301 -9.79 5.78 24.39
CA SER A 301 -9.59 6.53 25.66
C SER A 301 -10.90 7.01 26.28
N ALA A 302 -11.92 7.33 25.48
CA ALA A 302 -13.23 7.77 25.94
C ALA A 302 -14.10 6.62 26.46
N ALA A 303 -13.93 5.41 25.94
CA ALA A 303 -14.59 4.20 26.41
C ALA A 303 -13.94 3.70 27.73
N VAL A 304 -14.30 4.27 28.84
CA VAL A 304 -13.62 4.30 30.15
C VAL A 304 -13.41 2.95 30.86
N GLN A 305 -13.87 1.81 30.34
CA GLN A 305 -13.71 0.53 31.02
C GLN A 305 -13.03 -0.53 30.16
N GLY A 306 -11.71 -0.59 30.29
CA GLY A 306 -10.91 -1.61 29.67
C GLY A 306 -10.32 -1.15 28.33
N SER A 307 -9.29 -0.31 28.38
CA SER A 307 -8.53 0.05 27.18
C SER A 307 -8.02 -1.20 26.48
N THR A 308 -8.52 -1.45 25.28
CA THR A 308 -8.10 -2.54 24.39
C THR A 308 -6.88 -2.16 23.57
N LEU A 309 -6.50 -0.88 23.64
CA LEU A 309 -5.30 -0.35 23.01
C LEU A 309 -4.12 -0.47 23.99
N THR A 310 -3.07 -1.13 23.57
CA THR A 310 -1.83 -1.23 24.32
C THR A 310 -0.73 -0.52 23.56
N SER A 311 0.06 0.29 24.27
CA SER A 311 1.24 0.96 23.74
C SER A 311 2.46 0.38 24.45
N GLU A 312 3.32 -0.29 23.70
CA GLU A 312 4.53 -0.91 24.23
C GLU A 312 5.78 -0.36 23.52
N MET A 313 6.85 -0.21 24.30
CA MET A 313 8.16 0.15 23.76
C MET A 313 8.88 -1.12 23.27
N VAL A 314 8.90 -1.34 21.95
CA VAL A 314 9.62 -2.44 21.34
C VAL A 314 10.83 -1.91 20.58
N GLY A 315 12.04 -2.27 21.03
CA GLY A 315 13.27 -1.82 20.38
C GLY A 315 13.47 -0.30 20.36
N GLY A 316 12.91 0.42 21.36
CA GLY A 316 13.01 1.89 21.43
C GLY A 316 11.97 2.65 20.59
N LYS A 317 11.08 1.94 19.91
CA LYS A 317 9.94 2.52 19.21
C LYS A 317 8.65 2.23 19.96
N MET A 318 7.75 3.21 20.02
CA MET A 318 6.41 3.00 20.55
C MET A 318 5.59 2.26 19.48
N VAL A 319 5.08 1.09 19.82
CA VAL A 319 4.19 0.30 18.98
C VAL A 319 2.81 0.29 19.63
N GLU A 320 1.86 0.79 18.88
CA GLU A 320 0.46 0.74 19.28
C GLU A 320 -0.14 -0.58 18.77
N SER A 321 -0.85 -1.27 19.63
CA SER A 321 -1.51 -2.53 19.27
C SER A 321 -2.94 -2.59 19.81
N PHE A 322 -3.83 -3.13 18.98
CA PHE A 322 -5.21 -3.40 19.35
C PHE A 322 -5.38 -4.91 19.58
N HIS A 323 -5.66 -5.31 20.81
CA HIS A 323 -5.72 -6.73 21.20
C HIS A 323 -4.49 -7.57 20.77
N GLY A 324 -3.31 -6.99 20.80
CA GLY A 324 -2.06 -7.66 20.42
C GLY A 324 -1.78 -7.69 18.92
N ILE A 325 -2.64 -7.09 18.08
CA ILE A 325 -2.39 -6.87 16.66
C ILE A 325 -1.83 -5.46 16.47
N PRO A 326 -0.66 -5.29 15.82
CA PRO A 326 -0.08 -3.99 15.62
C PRO A 326 -0.97 -3.09 14.75
N LEU A 327 -1.06 -1.82 15.15
CA LEU A 327 -1.64 -0.74 14.36
C LEU A 327 -0.52 -0.08 13.56
N ARG A 328 -0.68 -0.06 12.25
CA ARG A 328 0.30 0.47 11.31
C ARG A 328 -0.25 1.69 10.62
N ARG A 329 0.56 2.72 10.58
CA ARG A 329 0.24 3.93 9.86
C ARG A 329 0.61 3.78 8.39
N VAL A 330 -0.31 4.16 7.52
CA VAL A 330 -0.12 4.25 6.08
C VAL A 330 -0.70 5.58 5.61
N ASP A 331 0.16 6.51 5.24
CA ASP A 331 -0.25 7.86 4.84
C ASP A 331 -0.81 7.90 3.41
N SER A 332 -0.48 6.92 2.56
CA SER A 332 -1.05 6.77 1.21
C SER A 332 -2.52 6.31 1.20
N LEU A 333 -3.10 5.93 2.35
CA LEU A 333 -4.52 5.59 2.40
C LEU A 333 -5.39 6.82 2.18
N ALA A 334 -6.25 6.76 1.18
CA ALA A 334 -7.16 7.84 0.81
C ALA A 334 -8.10 8.20 1.97
N ALA A 335 -8.45 9.47 2.01
CA ALA A 335 -9.31 10.04 3.03
C ALA A 335 -10.61 10.60 2.45
N ASP A 336 -10.87 10.28 1.19
CA ASP A 336 -11.97 10.74 0.35
C ASP A 336 -12.48 9.60 -0.55
N GLU A 337 -12.50 8.38 0.01
CA GLU A 337 -13.00 7.21 -0.72
C GLU A 337 -14.49 7.36 -1.03
N ALA A 338 -14.89 6.84 -2.20
CA ALA A 338 -16.30 6.77 -2.56
C ALA A 338 -17.05 5.80 -1.62
N VAL A 339 -18.31 6.11 -1.33
CA VAL A 339 -19.18 5.23 -0.54
C VAL A 339 -19.33 3.89 -1.25
N LEU A 340 -19.06 2.81 -0.53
CA LEU A 340 -19.34 1.45 -0.99
C LEU A 340 -20.82 1.11 -0.76
N THR A 341 -21.41 0.45 -1.73
CA THR A 341 -22.85 0.07 -1.71
C THR A 341 -23.02 -1.45 -1.86
#